data_30fea3d0ebff87f7032af9e640ba5ab9
#
_entry.id   30fea3d0ebff87f7032af9e640ba5ab9
#
_cell.length_a   1.000
_cell.length_b   1.000
_cell.length_c   1.000
_cell.angle_alpha   90.00
_cell.angle_beta   90.00
_cell.angle_gamma   90.00
#
_symmetry.space_group_name_H-M   'P 1'
#
loop_
_entity.id
_entity.type
_entity.pdbx_description
1 polymer ?
#
loop_
_entity_poly.entity_id
_entity_poly.type
_entity_poly.pdbx_seq_one_letter_code
_entity_poly.pdbx_strand_id
1 'polypeptide(L)'
;HSISAGTAIRAGTPTGLEPQMGYPELARILRRVGVAQGNVNQSDARELFRRMVFNILMDNTDDHEKNHALLVVNPHGNGRLKLAPAYDVLPSNSGQGYQEFNCGAQGHDSTLDNAMSECEAFGLLPAEAAEEVVRVIAVVNTWQAHFAKVGVSAVDIEHLATFIDGDELLKQRSDFDPDRYLVAKPRGGKGGRRSPFRP
;
A
#
# COMPACT_ATOMS: atom_id res chain seq x y z
N HIS A 1 20.42 -13.43 2.96
CA HIS A 1 20.67 -12.43 1.92
C HIS A 1 19.44 -11.57 1.74
N SER A 2 19.65 -10.25 1.51
CA SER A 2 18.61 -9.29 1.20
C SER A 2 18.97 -8.47 -0.02
N ILE A 3 17.98 -7.96 -0.72
CA ILE A 3 18.12 -6.97 -1.79
C ILE A 3 17.18 -5.80 -1.52
N SER A 4 17.58 -4.59 -1.91
CA SER A 4 16.66 -3.43 -1.81
C SER A 4 15.55 -3.53 -2.84
N ALA A 5 14.42 -2.86 -2.57
CA ALA A 5 13.34 -2.74 -3.56
C ALA A 5 13.83 -2.14 -4.87
N GLY A 6 14.66 -1.11 -4.82
CA GLY A 6 15.24 -0.50 -6.00
C GLY A 6 16.05 -1.48 -6.87
N THR A 7 16.83 -2.38 -6.24
CA THR A 7 17.52 -3.45 -6.97
C THR A 7 16.54 -4.43 -7.60
N ALA A 8 15.51 -4.85 -6.85
CA ALA A 8 14.52 -5.78 -7.35
C ALA A 8 13.69 -5.19 -8.52
N ILE A 9 13.32 -3.90 -8.42
CA ILE A 9 12.57 -3.21 -9.47
C ILE A 9 13.43 -3.09 -10.73
N ARG A 10 14.69 -2.64 -10.62
CA ARG A 10 15.59 -2.55 -11.78
C ARG A 10 15.81 -3.91 -12.44
N ALA A 11 16.02 -4.96 -11.67
CA ALA A 11 16.18 -6.31 -12.18
C ALA A 11 14.90 -6.89 -12.82
N GLY A 12 13.74 -6.43 -12.38
CA GLY A 12 12.44 -6.84 -12.90
C GLY A 12 11.96 -6.04 -14.11
N THR A 13 12.60 -4.90 -14.41
CA THR A 13 12.25 -4.02 -15.53
C THR A 13 12.86 -4.57 -16.82
N PRO A 14 12.08 -4.69 -17.91
CA PRO A 14 12.61 -5.13 -19.20
C PRO A 14 13.71 -4.18 -19.74
N THR A 15 14.68 -4.76 -20.44
CA THR A 15 15.78 -3.99 -21.05
C THR A 15 15.24 -2.91 -22.00
N GLY A 16 15.72 -1.69 -21.84
CA GLY A 16 15.33 -0.53 -22.65
C GLY A 16 14.14 0.27 -22.08
N LEU A 17 13.58 -0.15 -20.94
CA LEU A 17 12.59 0.64 -20.22
C LEU A 17 13.21 1.26 -18.96
N GLU A 18 12.74 2.45 -18.60
CA GLU A 18 13.10 3.08 -17.33
C GLU A 18 12.30 2.44 -16.17
N PRO A 19 12.96 2.05 -15.08
CA PRO A 19 12.28 1.49 -13.93
C PRO A 19 11.45 2.55 -13.22
N GLN A 20 10.17 2.27 -13.02
CA GLN A 20 9.32 3.11 -12.19
C GLN A 20 9.46 2.68 -10.73
N MET A 21 10.02 3.58 -9.91
CA MET A 21 10.20 3.34 -8.48
C MET A 21 8.89 3.60 -7.73
N GLY A 22 8.22 2.54 -7.31
CA GLY A 22 6.93 2.67 -6.65
C GLY A 22 6.45 1.40 -5.97
N TYR A 23 5.50 1.58 -5.06
CA TYR A 23 4.83 0.51 -4.36
C TYR A 23 4.11 -0.47 -5.30
N PRO A 24 3.40 -0.01 -6.37
CA PRO A 24 2.75 -0.93 -7.30
C PRO A 24 3.75 -1.84 -8.01
N GLU A 25 4.91 -1.32 -8.43
CA GLU A 25 5.95 -2.13 -9.09
C GLU A 25 6.53 -3.18 -8.12
N LEU A 26 6.83 -2.78 -6.89
CA LEU A 26 7.31 -3.69 -5.86
C LEU A 26 6.28 -4.78 -5.56
N ALA A 27 5.00 -4.44 -5.51
CA ALA A 27 3.91 -5.39 -5.30
C ALA A 27 3.81 -6.41 -6.44
N ARG A 28 3.94 -5.97 -7.71
CA ARG A 28 3.96 -6.86 -8.88
C ARG A 28 5.13 -7.85 -8.81
N ILE A 29 6.30 -7.40 -8.34
CA ILE A 29 7.47 -8.27 -8.14
C ILE A 29 7.20 -9.29 -7.04
N LEU A 30 6.71 -8.87 -5.86
CA LEU A 30 6.36 -9.77 -4.77
C LEU A 30 5.37 -10.85 -5.21
N ARG A 31 4.36 -10.48 -5.99
CA ARG A 31 3.37 -11.43 -6.49
C ARG A 31 3.95 -12.41 -7.50
N ARG A 32 4.90 -12.00 -8.32
CA ARG A 32 5.52 -12.82 -9.38
C ARG A 32 6.59 -13.76 -8.86
N VAL A 33 7.51 -13.26 -8.03
CA VAL A 33 8.69 -14.01 -7.59
C VAL A 33 8.73 -14.26 -6.09
N GLY A 34 7.72 -13.84 -5.36
CA GLY A 34 7.59 -14.07 -3.93
C GLY A 34 7.37 -15.54 -3.57
N VAL A 35 7.43 -15.85 -2.28
CA VAL A 35 7.16 -17.18 -1.73
C VAL A 35 5.67 -17.51 -1.91
N ALA A 36 5.36 -18.45 -2.80
CA ALA A 36 3.98 -18.86 -3.07
C ALA A 36 3.39 -19.81 -2.02
N GLN A 37 4.24 -20.53 -1.28
CA GLN A 37 3.80 -21.47 -0.26
C GLN A 37 3.05 -20.74 0.86
N GLY A 38 1.84 -21.20 1.18
CA GLY A 38 0.98 -20.56 2.17
C GLY A 38 0.53 -19.14 1.79
N ASN A 39 0.54 -18.80 0.51
CA ASN A 39 0.16 -17.48 -0.02
C ASN A 39 0.98 -16.31 0.57
N VAL A 40 2.24 -16.55 0.95
CA VAL A 40 3.11 -15.51 1.55
C VAL A 40 3.28 -14.33 0.60
N ASN A 41 3.45 -14.55 -0.71
CA ASN A 41 3.55 -13.49 -1.71
C ASN A 41 2.30 -12.58 -1.78
N GLN A 42 1.12 -13.12 -1.54
CA GLN A 42 -0.13 -12.34 -1.47
C GLN A 42 -0.21 -11.58 -0.14
N SER A 43 0.14 -12.23 0.97
CA SER A 43 0.24 -11.57 2.28
C SER A 43 1.25 -10.42 2.27
N ASP A 44 2.42 -10.62 1.66
CA ASP A 44 3.48 -9.62 1.58
C ASP A 44 3.06 -8.42 0.70
N ALA A 45 2.36 -8.67 -0.42
CA ALA A 45 1.83 -7.59 -1.25
C ALA A 45 0.73 -6.79 -0.52
N ARG A 46 -0.17 -7.47 0.21
CA ARG A 46 -1.19 -6.82 1.05
C ARG A 46 -0.56 -6.01 2.19
N GLU A 47 0.48 -6.54 2.82
CA GLU A 47 1.25 -5.83 3.84
C GLU A 47 1.93 -4.59 3.27
N LEU A 48 2.51 -4.68 2.07
CA LEU A 48 3.10 -3.54 1.38
C LEU A 48 2.05 -2.43 1.10
N PHE A 49 0.83 -2.81 0.72
CA PHE A 49 -0.28 -1.85 0.59
C PHE A 49 -0.59 -1.12 1.91
N ARG A 50 -0.65 -1.85 3.02
CA ARG A 50 -0.85 -1.25 4.36
C ARG A 50 0.26 -0.28 4.72
N ARG A 51 1.52 -0.61 4.42
CA ARG A 51 2.67 0.28 4.66
C ARG A 51 2.55 1.56 3.86
N MET A 52 2.21 1.48 2.58
CA MET A 52 1.96 2.65 1.74
C MET A 52 0.89 3.55 2.35
N VAL A 53 -0.27 3.00 2.70
CA VAL A 53 -1.36 3.76 3.33
C VAL A 53 -0.93 4.35 4.68
N PHE A 54 -0.17 3.60 5.48
CA PHE A 54 0.35 4.07 6.77
C PHE A 54 1.33 5.23 6.58
N ASN A 55 2.27 5.12 5.64
CA ASN A 55 3.24 6.17 5.35
C ASN A 55 2.56 7.46 4.86
N ILE A 56 1.53 7.35 4.01
CA ILE A 56 0.70 8.50 3.60
C ILE A 56 0.09 9.18 4.84
N LEU A 57 -0.57 8.42 5.71
CA LEU A 57 -1.34 8.96 6.83
C LEU A 57 -0.49 9.41 8.02
N MET A 58 0.75 8.98 8.10
CA MET A 58 1.72 9.37 9.15
C MET A 58 2.71 10.43 8.67
N ASP A 59 2.49 11.05 7.50
CA ASP A 59 3.41 12.03 6.89
C ASP A 59 4.85 11.50 6.74
N ASN A 60 5.01 10.20 6.47
CA ASN A 60 6.32 9.62 6.12
C ASN A 60 6.56 9.79 4.62
N THR A 61 6.90 10.99 4.19
CA THR A 61 7.06 11.36 2.78
C THR A 61 8.44 11.00 2.21
N ASP A 62 9.43 10.77 3.06
CA ASP A 62 10.79 10.34 2.69
C ASP A 62 10.90 8.82 2.46
N ASP A 63 9.78 8.13 2.38
CA ASP A 63 9.78 6.69 2.09
C ASP A 63 10.14 6.44 0.63
N HIS A 64 11.24 5.73 0.40
CA HIS A 64 11.81 5.48 -0.93
C HIS A 64 12.24 4.00 -1.11
N GLU A 65 12.76 3.65 -2.29
CA GLU A 65 13.09 2.27 -2.65
C GLU A 65 14.15 1.59 -1.75
N LYS A 66 14.91 2.35 -0.94
CA LYS A 66 15.90 1.78 -0.03
C LYS A 66 15.30 1.43 1.34
N ASN A 67 14.13 2.01 1.68
CA ASN A 67 13.41 1.73 2.92
C ASN A 67 12.60 0.44 2.85
N HIS A 68 12.66 -0.24 1.70
CA HIS A 68 12.07 -1.55 1.50
C HIS A 68 13.14 -2.56 1.10
N ALA A 69 13.17 -3.69 1.80
CA ALA A 69 14.05 -4.80 1.47
C ALA A 69 13.27 -6.09 1.25
N LEU A 70 13.82 -6.94 0.40
CA LEU A 70 13.33 -8.28 0.14
C LEU A 70 14.36 -9.30 0.64
N LEU A 71 13.91 -10.26 1.42
CA LEU A 71 14.71 -11.35 1.93
C LEU A 71 14.72 -12.48 0.90
N VAL A 72 15.91 -12.97 0.54
CA VAL A 72 16.07 -14.13 -0.34
C VAL A 72 15.87 -15.38 0.48
N VAL A 73 14.78 -16.07 0.26
CA VAL A 73 14.48 -17.35 0.91
C VAL A 73 15.07 -18.47 0.08
N ASN A 74 15.86 -19.35 0.71
CA ASN A 74 16.55 -20.45 0.06
C ASN A 74 17.44 -20.00 -1.13
N PRO A 75 18.52 -19.25 -0.88
CA PRO A 75 19.36 -18.67 -1.95
C PRO A 75 20.05 -19.72 -2.84
N HIS A 76 20.23 -20.96 -2.33
CA HIS A 76 20.79 -22.09 -3.09
C HIS A 76 19.72 -22.92 -3.82
N GLY A 77 18.46 -22.54 -3.71
CA GLY A 77 17.32 -23.20 -4.36
C GLY A 77 16.67 -22.29 -5.41
N ASN A 78 15.40 -21.98 -5.20
CA ASN A 78 14.61 -21.20 -6.16
C ASN A 78 14.74 -19.67 -6.02
N GLY A 79 15.50 -19.18 -5.04
CA GLY A 79 15.74 -17.75 -4.84
C GLY A 79 14.48 -16.89 -4.60
N ARG A 80 13.40 -17.49 -4.08
CA ARG A 80 12.14 -16.77 -3.84
C ARG A 80 12.34 -15.63 -2.85
N LEU A 81 11.55 -14.58 -3.02
CA LEU A 81 11.64 -13.36 -2.22
C LEU A 81 10.51 -13.30 -1.19
N LYS A 82 10.77 -12.62 -0.09
CA LYS A 82 9.81 -12.30 0.95
C LYS A 82 10.03 -10.85 1.38
N LEU A 83 8.96 -10.12 1.68
CA LEU A 83 9.06 -8.77 2.20
C LEU A 83 9.76 -8.79 3.57
N ALA A 84 10.77 -7.94 3.75
CA ALA A 84 11.42 -7.76 5.05
C ALA A 84 10.48 -7.06 6.05
N PRO A 85 10.69 -7.19 7.36
CA PRO A 85 10.05 -6.31 8.34
C PRO A 85 10.23 -4.84 7.96
N ALA A 86 9.27 -3.98 8.31
CA ALA A 86 9.38 -2.55 8.09
C ALA A 86 10.52 -1.96 8.92
N TYR A 87 11.20 -0.99 8.38
CA TYR A 87 12.22 -0.19 9.04
C TYR A 87 12.21 1.22 8.45
N ASP A 88 12.84 2.16 9.14
CA ASP A 88 12.92 3.56 8.73
C ASP A 88 11.53 4.19 8.50
N VAL A 89 10.61 3.90 9.42
CA VAL A 89 9.22 4.38 9.35
C VAL A 89 9.10 5.54 10.34
N LEU A 90 9.29 6.76 9.84
CA LEU A 90 9.32 7.98 10.63
C LEU A 90 8.46 9.07 9.97
N PRO A 91 7.71 9.87 10.74
CA PRO A 91 7.08 11.06 10.19
C PRO A 91 8.16 12.02 9.68
N SER A 92 8.04 12.50 8.44
CA SER A 92 9.03 13.40 7.82
C SER A 92 8.88 14.83 8.30
N ASN A 93 7.73 15.17 8.89
CA ASN A 93 7.39 16.53 9.34
C ASN A 93 7.49 17.57 8.21
N SER A 94 7.17 17.15 6.99
CA SER A 94 7.32 18.00 5.81
C SER A 94 6.01 18.65 5.38
N GLY A 95 4.89 17.98 5.58
CA GLY A 95 3.58 18.42 5.09
C GLY A 95 3.55 18.63 3.57
N GLN A 96 4.44 17.98 2.82
CA GLN A 96 4.67 18.27 1.40
C GLN A 96 3.60 17.69 0.47
N GLY A 97 2.79 16.74 0.96
CA GLY A 97 1.70 16.15 0.16
C GLY A 97 2.16 15.24 -0.99
N TYR A 98 3.44 14.86 -1.05
CA TYR A 98 3.96 13.87 -2.01
C TYR A 98 4.85 12.82 -1.33
N GLN A 99 4.99 11.67 -1.96
CA GLN A 99 5.85 10.57 -1.53
C GLN A 99 7.05 10.44 -2.48
N GLU A 100 8.24 10.13 -1.96
CA GLU A 100 9.41 9.82 -2.81
C GLU A 100 9.22 8.50 -3.59
N PHE A 101 8.43 7.58 -3.09
CA PHE A 101 8.10 6.31 -3.74
C PHE A 101 6.68 6.37 -4.32
N ASN A 102 6.51 6.17 -5.64
CA ASN A 102 5.20 6.27 -6.31
C ASN A 102 4.13 5.43 -5.62
N CYS A 103 2.96 6.03 -5.37
CA CYS A 103 1.85 5.38 -4.69
C CYS A 103 0.82 4.75 -5.63
N GLY A 104 0.67 5.29 -6.85
CA GLY A 104 -0.35 4.82 -7.79
C GLY A 104 -0.35 5.59 -9.09
N ALA A 105 -1.49 5.65 -9.76
CA ALA A 105 -1.64 6.24 -11.09
C ALA A 105 -1.34 7.76 -11.16
N GLN A 106 -1.47 8.48 -10.04
CA GLN A 106 -1.06 9.87 -9.89
C GLN A 106 0.38 10.03 -9.40
N GLY A 107 1.21 8.99 -9.57
CA GLY A 107 2.63 9.03 -9.23
C GLY A 107 2.88 9.25 -7.74
N HIS A 108 3.54 10.35 -7.42
CA HIS A 108 4.01 10.69 -6.08
C HIS A 108 2.96 11.31 -5.15
N ASP A 109 1.72 11.59 -5.63
CA ASP A 109 0.69 12.22 -4.81
C ASP A 109 0.40 11.40 -3.54
N SER A 110 0.60 12.02 -2.36
CA SER A 110 0.44 11.39 -1.05
C SER A 110 -1.03 11.37 -0.63
N THR A 111 -1.87 10.64 -1.37
CA THR A 111 -3.30 10.58 -1.14
C THR A 111 -3.85 9.15 -1.10
N LEU A 112 -4.92 8.96 -0.32
CA LEU A 112 -5.64 7.69 -0.28
C LEU A 112 -6.27 7.34 -1.63
N ASP A 113 -6.74 8.32 -2.38
CA ASP A 113 -7.29 8.10 -3.73
C ASP A 113 -6.20 7.61 -4.68
N ASN A 114 -4.98 8.14 -4.60
CA ASN A 114 -3.85 7.63 -5.37
C ASN A 114 -3.45 6.21 -4.95
N ALA A 115 -3.40 5.93 -3.65
CA ALA A 115 -3.13 4.58 -3.15
C ALA A 115 -4.16 3.55 -3.65
N MET A 116 -5.43 3.93 -3.72
CA MET A 116 -6.51 3.09 -4.21
C MET A 116 -6.47 2.86 -5.72
N SER A 117 -5.89 3.79 -6.48
CA SER A 117 -5.92 3.80 -7.96
C SER A 117 -5.27 2.58 -8.61
N GLU A 118 -4.29 1.95 -7.96
CA GLU A 118 -3.59 0.75 -8.43
C GLU A 118 -3.64 -0.41 -7.43
N CYS A 119 -4.70 -0.51 -6.62
CA CYS A 119 -4.85 -1.58 -5.61
C CYS A 119 -4.73 -3.00 -6.20
N GLU A 120 -5.10 -3.20 -7.46
CA GLU A 120 -4.99 -4.49 -8.16
C GLU A 120 -3.54 -4.94 -8.34
N ALA A 121 -2.57 -4.01 -8.38
CA ALA A 121 -1.15 -4.35 -8.40
C ALA A 121 -0.74 -5.17 -7.16
N PHE A 122 -1.38 -4.90 -6.02
CA PHE A 122 -1.19 -5.60 -4.76
C PHE A 122 -2.01 -6.90 -4.65
N GLY A 123 -2.80 -7.23 -5.68
CA GLY A 123 -3.69 -8.38 -5.67
C GLY A 123 -4.96 -8.18 -4.86
N LEU A 124 -5.35 -6.93 -4.62
CA LEU A 124 -6.53 -6.56 -3.89
C LEU A 124 -7.64 -6.12 -4.86
N LEU A 125 -8.86 -6.59 -4.62
CA LEU A 125 -10.02 -5.97 -5.21
C LEU A 125 -10.25 -4.60 -4.57
N PRO A 126 -10.88 -3.63 -5.26
CA PRO A 126 -11.13 -2.31 -4.68
C PRO A 126 -11.82 -2.33 -3.30
N ALA A 127 -12.79 -3.20 -3.10
CA ALA A 127 -13.45 -3.36 -1.80
C ALA A 127 -12.49 -3.89 -0.71
N GLU A 128 -11.62 -4.86 -1.05
CA GLU A 128 -10.62 -5.38 -0.11
C GLU A 128 -9.57 -4.33 0.24
N ALA A 129 -9.14 -3.53 -0.73
CA ALA A 129 -8.20 -2.42 -0.50
C ALA A 129 -8.83 -1.35 0.39
N ALA A 130 -10.11 -0.99 0.15
CA ALA A 130 -10.83 -0.04 0.99
C ALA A 130 -10.96 -0.52 2.44
N GLU A 131 -11.21 -1.82 2.67
CA GLU A 131 -11.18 -2.40 4.01
C GLU A 131 -9.81 -2.25 4.68
N GLU A 132 -8.71 -2.44 3.95
CA GLU A 132 -7.36 -2.25 4.50
C GLU A 132 -7.11 -0.77 4.85
N VAL A 133 -7.55 0.16 4.01
CA VAL A 133 -7.47 1.60 4.30
C VAL A 133 -8.21 1.93 5.60
N VAL A 134 -9.45 1.46 5.76
CA VAL A 134 -10.24 1.67 7.00
C VAL A 134 -9.51 1.12 8.23
N ARG A 135 -8.89 -0.05 8.13
CA ARG A 135 -8.11 -0.64 9.23
C ARG A 135 -6.90 0.23 9.60
N VAL A 136 -6.18 0.75 8.59
CA VAL A 136 -5.03 1.62 8.84
C VAL A 136 -5.47 2.95 9.43
N ILE A 137 -6.55 3.57 8.92
CA ILE A 137 -7.15 4.78 9.50
C ILE A 137 -7.47 4.57 10.99
N ALA A 138 -8.11 3.45 11.33
CA ALA A 138 -8.46 3.14 12.72
C ALA A 138 -7.23 3.07 13.63
N VAL A 139 -6.11 2.51 13.15
CA VAL A 139 -4.84 2.47 13.88
C VAL A 139 -4.23 3.86 13.99
N VAL A 140 -4.14 4.59 12.88
CA VAL A 140 -3.55 5.94 12.86
C VAL A 140 -4.32 6.89 13.79
N ASN A 141 -5.65 6.82 13.84
CA ASN A 141 -6.44 7.66 14.75
C ASN A 141 -6.13 7.45 16.25
N THR A 142 -5.35 6.44 16.61
CA THR A 142 -4.91 6.19 17.99
C THR A 142 -3.45 6.53 18.25
N TRP A 143 -2.74 7.11 17.29
CA TRP A 143 -1.28 7.31 17.33
C TRP A 143 -0.80 8.09 18.55
N GLN A 144 -1.46 9.18 18.95
CA GLN A 144 -1.08 9.98 20.11
C GLN A 144 -1.12 9.17 21.41
N ALA A 145 -2.21 8.43 21.61
CA ALA A 145 -2.35 7.58 22.79
C ALA A 145 -1.31 6.45 22.82
N HIS A 146 -0.99 5.89 21.64
CA HIS A 146 0.05 4.87 21.52
C HIS A 146 1.44 5.46 21.83
N PHE A 147 1.78 6.62 21.28
CA PHE A 147 3.07 7.29 21.51
C PHE A 147 3.25 7.66 22.99
N ALA A 148 2.22 8.23 23.62
CA ALA A 148 2.25 8.51 25.05
C ALA A 148 2.49 7.23 25.88
N LYS A 149 1.82 6.13 25.54
CA LYS A 149 1.96 4.85 26.21
C LYS A 149 3.37 4.25 26.12
N VAL A 150 4.07 4.47 25.00
CA VAL A 150 5.45 3.98 24.80
C VAL A 150 6.52 4.99 25.24
N GLY A 151 6.13 6.10 25.85
CA GLY A 151 7.04 7.03 26.51
C GLY A 151 7.52 8.21 25.64
N VAL A 152 6.87 8.48 24.51
CA VAL A 152 7.12 9.72 23.76
C VAL A 152 6.62 10.91 24.57
N SER A 153 7.41 11.98 24.62
CA SER A 153 7.07 13.16 25.41
C SER A 153 5.83 13.88 24.88
N ALA A 154 5.08 14.56 25.77
CA ALA A 154 3.91 15.34 25.37
C ALA A 154 4.28 16.45 24.36
N VAL A 155 5.47 17.06 24.51
CA VAL A 155 5.97 18.11 23.61
C VAL A 155 6.22 17.54 22.21
N ASP A 156 6.81 16.36 22.11
CA ASP A 156 7.05 15.70 20.82
C ASP A 156 5.73 15.27 20.16
N ILE A 157 4.79 14.76 20.95
CA ILE A 157 3.44 14.40 20.45
C ILE A 157 2.73 15.66 19.91
N GLU A 158 2.78 16.78 20.63
CA GLU A 158 2.18 18.03 20.18
C GLU A 158 2.84 18.53 18.89
N HIS A 159 4.17 18.46 18.80
CA HIS A 159 4.91 18.80 17.60
C HIS A 159 4.49 17.90 16.41
N LEU A 160 4.49 16.59 16.57
CA LEU A 160 4.10 15.64 15.54
C LEU A 160 2.64 15.81 15.10
N ALA A 161 1.74 16.22 16.01
CA ALA A 161 0.35 16.46 15.70
C ALA A 161 0.15 17.59 14.67
N THR A 162 1.07 18.54 14.58
CA THR A 162 1.00 19.61 13.57
C THR A 162 1.11 19.07 12.15
N PHE A 163 1.69 17.90 11.95
CA PHE A 163 1.84 17.21 10.66
C PHE A 163 0.83 16.06 10.51
N ILE A 164 0.88 15.07 11.41
CA ILE A 164 0.04 13.86 11.33
C ILE A 164 -1.46 14.20 11.44
N ASP A 165 -1.80 15.20 12.25
CA ASP A 165 -3.16 15.70 12.42
C ASP A 165 -3.37 17.06 11.72
N GLY A 166 -2.53 17.38 10.73
CA GLY A 166 -2.74 18.52 9.84
C GLY A 166 -4.03 18.37 9.02
N ASP A 167 -4.62 19.50 8.62
CA ASP A 167 -5.95 19.56 7.99
C ASP A 167 -6.12 18.59 6.83
N GLU A 168 -5.11 18.45 5.96
CA GLU A 168 -5.18 17.57 4.79
C GLU A 168 -5.22 16.08 5.18
N LEU A 169 -4.40 15.64 6.13
CA LEU A 169 -4.39 14.24 6.56
C LEU A 169 -5.60 13.90 7.42
N LEU A 170 -6.07 14.83 8.26
CA LEU A 170 -7.32 14.66 8.99
C LEU A 170 -8.49 14.53 8.00
N LYS A 171 -8.53 15.38 7.00
CA LYS A 171 -9.57 15.34 5.96
C LYS A 171 -9.52 14.03 5.18
N GLN A 172 -8.36 13.55 4.76
CA GLN A 172 -8.22 12.26 4.09
C GLN A 172 -8.78 11.12 4.94
N ARG A 173 -8.51 11.12 6.26
CA ARG A 173 -9.03 10.10 7.16
C ARG A 173 -10.53 10.19 7.39
N SER A 174 -11.08 11.41 7.50
CA SER A 174 -12.51 11.63 7.75
C SER A 174 -13.40 11.42 6.53
N ASP A 175 -12.89 11.80 5.35
CA ASP A 175 -13.66 11.80 4.11
C ASP A 175 -13.56 10.48 3.34
N PHE A 176 -12.69 9.56 3.78
CA PHE A 176 -12.55 8.28 3.12
C PHE A 176 -13.83 7.44 3.27
N ASP A 177 -14.50 7.25 2.15
CA ASP A 177 -15.74 6.48 2.06
C ASP A 177 -15.48 5.12 1.37
N PRO A 178 -15.43 4.02 2.14
CA PRO A 178 -15.19 2.69 1.58
C PRO A 178 -16.32 2.21 0.65
N ASP A 179 -17.55 2.74 0.81
CA ASP A 179 -18.69 2.32 0.00
C ASP A 179 -18.54 2.72 -1.47
N ARG A 180 -17.74 3.74 -1.78
CA ARG A 180 -17.37 4.12 -3.16
C ARG A 180 -16.68 2.99 -3.93
N TYR A 181 -16.08 2.02 -3.25
CA TYR A 181 -15.33 0.91 -3.82
C TYR A 181 -16.09 -0.41 -3.80
N LEU A 182 -17.32 -0.42 -3.26
CA LEU A 182 -18.19 -1.58 -3.36
C LEU A 182 -18.72 -1.70 -4.79
N VAL A 183 -18.22 -2.67 -5.52
CA VAL A 183 -18.77 -2.99 -6.86
C VAL A 183 -20.22 -3.43 -6.66
N ALA A 184 -21.17 -2.66 -7.19
CA ALA A 184 -22.56 -3.10 -7.27
C ALA A 184 -22.57 -4.46 -7.98
N LYS A 185 -23.01 -5.54 -7.29
CA LYS A 185 -23.21 -6.84 -7.93
C LYS A 185 -24.01 -6.61 -9.22
N PRO A 186 -23.56 -7.11 -10.39
CA PRO A 186 -24.31 -6.95 -11.61
C PRO A 186 -25.74 -7.46 -11.34
N ARG A 187 -26.73 -6.59 -11.52
CA ARG A 187 -28.15 -6.98 -11.40
C ARG A 187 -28.35 -8.15 -12.34
N GLY A 188 -28.59 -9.33 -11.77
CA GLY A 188 -28.80 -10.55 -12.51
C GLY A 188 -29.81 -10.28 -13.60
N GLY A 189 -29.40 -10.36 -14.87
CA GLY A 189 -30.25 -10.24 -16.00
C GLY A 189 -31.32 -11.33 -15.88
N LYS A 190 -32.57 -10.94 -15.74
CA LYS A 190 -33.69 -11.85 -15.85
C LYS A 190 -33.58 -12.50 -17.24
N GLY A 191 -33.16 -13.77 -17.24
CA GLY A 191 -33.11 -14.58 -18.43
C GLY A 191 -34.48 -14.60 -19.10
N GLY A 192 -34.62 -13.84 -20.17
CA GLY A 192 -35.74 -13.97 -21.09
C GLY A 192 -35.69 -15.38 -21.71
N ARG A 193 -36.50 -16.28 -21.25
CA ARG A 193 -36.79 -17.55 -21.94
C ARG A 193 -37.33 -17.21 -23.32
N ARG A 194 -36.51 -17.32 -24.33
CA ARG A 194 -36.98 -17.46 -25.69
C ARG A 194 -37.35 -18.93 -25.90
N SER A 195 -38.64 -19.15 -26.11
CA SER A 195 -39.23 -20.41 -26.50
C SER A 195 -38.62 -20.91 -27.82
N PRO A 196 -38.29 -22.20 -27.95
CA PRO A 196 -37.86 -22.74 -29.22
C PRO A 196 -39.08 -23.03 -30.12
N PHE A 197 -38.83 -22.82 -31.38
CA PHE A 197 -39.67 -23.11 -32.54
C PHE A 197 -40.54 -24.37 -32.43
N ARG A 198 -41.75 -24.24 -32.97
CA ARG A 198 -42.54 -25.36 -33.52
C ARG A 198 -42.53 -25.31 -35.05
N PRO A 199 -42.66 -26.47 -35.70
CA PRO A 199 -42.40 -26.74 -37.09
C PRO A 199 -43.36 -26.09 -38.06
#